data_731751745e8b2dd3fed15a24c667f8dc
#
_entry.id   731751745e8b2dd3fed15a24c667f8dc
#
_cell.length_a   1.000
_cell.length_b   1.000
_cell.length_c   1.000
_cell.angle_alpha   90.00
_cell.angle_beta   90.00
_cell.angle_gamma   90.00
#
_symmetry.space_group_name_H-M   'P 1'
#
loop_
_entity.id
_entity.type
_entity.pdbx_description
1 polymer ?
#
loop_
_entity_poly.entity_id
_entity_poly.type
_entity_poly.pdbx_seq_one_letter_code
_entity_poly.pdbx_strand_id
1 'polypeptide(L)'
;MSDVWRVELPGERVLLREPGPADEAALLRLFEECEDWFTAATGLPSAPGDVQSLYYALPRGADPGDKVLLLVERNGEVAGLVDAVRDWPEAGAVAVGLFLLAPWARGRGLGRAVAESLLARGASRVTATVPAGWQPGERFLERLGFTLGAPEGELRRAEWLRES
;
A
#
# COMPACT_ATOMS: atom_id res chain seq x y z
N MET A 1 -6.04 2.00 -21.11
CA MET A 1 -4.96 2.97 -20.93
C MET A 1 -4.68 3.12 -19.45
N SER A 2 -3.45 2.90 -19.05
CA SER A 2 -3.05 3.03 -17.65
C SER A 2 -2.85 4.49 -17.30
N ASP A 3 -3.45 4.94 -16.23
CA ASP A 3 -3.23 6.29 -15.73
C ASP A 3 -1.90 6.34 -14.98
N VAL A 4 -1.19 7.45 -15.15
CA VAL A 4 0.03 7.74 -14.40
C VAL A 4 -0.21 9.02 -13.61
N TRP A 5 0.00 8.95 -12.30
CA TRP A 5 -0.20 10.09 -11.43
C TRP A 5 1.12 10.61 -10.89
N ARG A 6 1.28 11.92 -10.91
CA ARG A 6 2.43 12.55 -10.29
C ARG A 6 2.10 12.88 -8.84
N VAL A 7 3.03 12.56 -7.95
CA VAL A 7 2.95 12.93 -6.54
C VAL A 7 3.94 14.05 -6.28
N GLU A 8 3.49 15.13 -5.65
CA GLU A 8 4.35 16.27 -5.34
C GLU A 8 5.28 15.95 -4.16
N LEU A 9 6.57 15.98 -4.42
CA LEU A 9 7.61 15.84 -3.40
C LEU A 9 8.82 16.65 -3.87
N PRO A 10 9.18 17.73 -3.13
CA PRO A 10 10.25 18.65 -3.58
C PRO A 10 11.56 17.93 -3.87
N GLY A 11 12.14 18.24 -5.04
CA GLY A 11 13.43 17.69 -5.44
C GLY A 11 13.38 16.26 -5.97
N GLU A 12 12.21 15.65 -6.05
CA GLU A 12 12.07 14.27 -6.50
C GLU A 12 10.96 14.13 -7.52
N ARG A 13 11.14 13.17 -8.42
CA ARG A 13 10.11 12.82 -9.40
C ARG A 13 9.44 11.54 -8.93
N VAL A 14 8.18 11.67 -8.49
CA VAL A 14 7.41 10.56 -7.96
C VAL A 14 6.18 10.33 -8.83
N LEU A 15 6.03 9.09 -9.29
CA LEU A 15 4.91 8.67 -10.12
C LEU A 15 4.24 7.43 -9.51
N LEU A 16 2.92 7.37 -9.63
CA LEU A 16 2.14 6.18 -9.32
C LEU A 16 1.59 5.64 -10.64
N ARG A 17 1.82 4.36 -10.91
CA ARG A 17 1.33 3.72 -12.14
C ARG A 17 1.02 2.25 -11.93
N GLU A 18 0.20 1.69 -12.80
CA GLU A 18 -0.07 0.26 -12.78
C GLU A 18 1.17 -0.54 -13.22
N PRO A 19 1.40 -1.71 -12.60
CA PRO A 19 2.51 -2.58 -13.04
C PRO A 19 2.20 -3.23 -14.39
N GLY A 20 3.22 -3.35 -15.22
CA GLY A 20 3.17 -4.09 -16.47
C GLY A 20 4.04 -5.35 -16.40
N PRO A 21 4.05 -6.16 -17.50
CA PRO A 21 4.83 -7.40 -17.51
C PRO A 21 6.33 -7.20 -17.26
N ALA A 22 6.86 -6.05 -17.62
CA ALA A 22 8.28 -5.75 -17.41
C ALA A 22 8.64 -5.46 -15.96
N ASP A 23 7.65 -5.32 -15.08
CA ASP A 23 7.88 -4.93 -13.68
C ASP A 23 8.03 -6.12 -12.73
N GLU A 24 7.86 -7.35 -13.20
CA GLU A 24 7.89 -8.52 -12.31
C GLU A 24 9.19 -8.64 -11.52
N ALA A 25 10.33 -8.45 -12.17
CA ALA A 25 11.62 -8.52 -11.49
C ALA A 25 11.77 -7.44 -10.42
N ALA A 26 11.28 -6.24 -10.69
CA ALA A 26 11.32 -5.15 -9.71
C ALA A 26 10.40 -5.42 -8.52
N LEU A 27 9.23 -6.04 -8.75
CA LEU A 27 8.32 -6.42 -7.67
C LEU A 27 8.91 -7.53 -6.80
N LEU A 28 9.54 -8.53 -7.41
CA LEU A 28 10.23 -9.58 -6.66
C LEU A 28 11.31 -8.99 -5.76
N ARG A 29 12.12 -8.09 -6.31
CA ARG A 29 13.16 -7.42 -5.55
C ARG A 29 12.58 -6.57 -4.41
N LEU A 30 11.49 -5.84 -4.68
CA LEU A 30 10.83 -5.03 -3.65
C LEU A 30 10.34 -5.90 -2.49
N PHE A 31 9.73 -7.04 -2.79
CA PHE A 31 9.24 -7.96 -1.76
C PHE A 31 10.38 -8.50 -0.92
N GLU A 32 11.49 -8.88 -1.57
CA GLU A 32 12.69 -9.35 -0.86
C GLU A 32 13.28 -8.24 0.03
N GLU A 33 13.32 -7.02 -0.46
CA GLU A 33 13.83 -5.88 0.31
C GLU A 33 12.92 -5.53 1.50
N CYS A 34 11.63 -5.82 1.41
CA CYS A 34 10.66 -5.57 2.48
C CYS A 34 10.49 -6.77 3.41
N GLU A 35 11.53 -7.56 3.62
CA GLU A 35 11.52 -8.74 4.48
C GLU A 35 11.00 -8.42 5.88
N ASP A 36 11.32 -7.26 6.41
CA ASP A 36 10.86 -6.82 7.73
C ASP A 36 9.33 -6.81 7.82
N TRP A 37 8.66 -6.30 6.79
CA TRP A 37 7.19 -6.28 6.75
C TRP A 37 6.62 -7.71 6.69
N PHE A 38 7.15 -8.53 5.78
CA PHE A 38 6.64 -9.90 5.61
C PHE A 38 6.85 -10.73 6.87
N THR A 39 8.02 -10.61 7.50
CA THR A 39 8.31 -11.32 8.73
C THR A 39 7.37 -10.87 9.86
N ALA A 40 7.10 -9.58 9.96
CA ALA A 40 6.18 -9.05 10.97
C ALA A 40 4.73 -9.52 10.72
N ALA A 41 4.31 -9.60 9.45
CA ALA A 41 2.94 -9.96 9.10
C ALA A 41 2.69 -11.47 9.12
N THR A 42 3.66 -12.28 8.72
CA THR A 42 3.47 -13.72 8.50
C THR A 42 4.40 -14.61 9.30
N GLY A 43 5.44 -14.05 9.92
CA GLY A 43 6.49 -14.82 10.58
C GLY A 43 7.56 -15.37 9.65
N LEU A 44 7.42 -15.17 8.34
CA LEU A 44 8.31 -15.72 7.32
C LEU A 44 8.70 -14.61 6.31
N PRO A 45 9.87 -14.73 5.67
CA PRO A 45 10.22 -13.83 4.57
C PRO A 45 9.28 -14.04 3.38
N SER A 46 9.30 -13.10 2.44
CA SER A 46 8.49 -13.24 1.23
C SER A 46 8.93 -14.47 0.42
N ALA A 47 7.96 -15.09 -0.26
CA ALA A 47 8.20 -16.20 -1.17
C ALA A 47 7.95 -15.75 -2.62
N PRO A 48 8.56 -16.40 -3.62
CA PRO A 48 8.35 -16.02 -5.03
C PRO A 48 6.88 -15.99 -5.46
N GLY A 49 6.04 -16.87 -4.89
CA GLY A 49 4.61 -16.90 -5.19
C GLY A 49 3.82 -15.70 -4.67
N ASP A 50 4.38 -14.91 -3.76
CA ASP A 50 3.68 -13.77 -3.18
C ASP A 50 3.41 -12.68 -4.22
N VAL A 51 4.31 -12.48 -5.17
CA VAL A 51 4.10 -11.51 -6.24
C VAL A 51 2.93 -11.94 -7.13
N GLN A 52 2.82 -13.22 -7.44
CA GLN A 52 1.71 -13.72 -8.24
C GLN A 52 0.39 -13.63 -7.49
N SER A 53 0.41 -13.98 -6.20
CA SER A 53 -0.78 -13.86 -5.35
C SER A 53 -1.31 -12.44 -5.28
N LEU A 54 -0.43 -11.46 -5.36
CA LEU A 54 -0.80 -10.04 -5.34
C LEU A 54 -1.86 -9.70 -6.38
N TYR A 55 -1.75 -10.25 -7.59
CA TYR A 55 -2.66 -9.92 -8.68
C TYR A 55 -4.07 -10.49 -8.48
N TYR A 56 -4.22 -11.49 -7.63
CA TYR A 56 -5.49 -12.19 -7.44
C TYR A 56 -6.09 -12.00 -6.04
N ALA A 57 -5.32 -11.49 -5.10
CA ALA A 57 -5.80 -11.34 -3.72
C ALA A 57 -6.93 -10.32 -3.65
N LEU A 58 -8.08 -10.75 -3.14
CA LEU A 58 -9.26 -9.92 -2.98
C LEU A 58 -9.98 -10.31 -1.70
N PRO A 59 -10.55 -9.33 -0.97
CA PRO A 59 -11.45 -9.65 0.13
C PRO A 59 -12.71 -10.35 -0.40
N ARG A 60 -13.36 -11.12 0.46
CA ARG A 60 -14.56 -11.84 0.09
C ARG A 60 -15.65 -10.86 -0.36
N GLY A 61 -16.22 -11.13 -1.53
CA GLY A 61 -17.30 -10.31 -2.09
C GLY A 61 -16.84 -9.12 -2.91
N ALA A 62 -15.52 -8.88 -3.01
CA ALA A 62 -15.01 -7.80 -3.82
C ALA A 62 -15.01 -8.17 -5.30
N ASP A 63 -15.21 -7.17 -6.15
CA ASP A 63 -15.17 -7.33 -7.60
C ASP A 63 -13.72 -7.21 -8.08
N PRO A 64 -13.21 -8.17 -8.87
CA PRO A 64 -11.87 -8.08 -9.45
C PRO A 64 -11.63 -6.78 -10.24
N GLY A 65 -12.66 -6.21 -10.83
CA GLY A 65 -12.57 -4.94 -11.55
C GLY A 65 -12.26 -3.74 -10.66
N ASP A 66 -12.46 -3.88 -9.35
CA ASP A 66 -12.18 -2.82 -8.38
C ASP A 66 -10.80 -2.92 -7.75
N LYS A 67 -10.00 -3.92 -8.13
CA LYS A 67 -8.65 -4.07 -7.64
C LYS A 67 -7.74 -3.02 -8.25
N VAL A 68 -6.93 -2.38 -7.40
CA VAL A 68 -5.99 -1.34 -7.79
C VAL A 68 -4.59 -1.74 -7.34
N LEU A 69 -3.68 -1.83 -8.30
CA LEU A 69 -2.26 -2.03 -8.03
C LEU A 69 -1.50 -0.84 -8.58
N LEU A 70 -0.71 -0.19 -7.74
CA LEU A 70 0.08 0.97 -8.13
C LEU A 70 1.53 0.78 -7.69
N LEU A 71 2.44 0.87 -8.65
CA LEU A 71 3.85 0.98 -8.33
C LEU A 71 4.16 2.43 -7.96
N VAL A 72 5.02 2.60 -6.97
CA VAL A 72 5.57 3.89 -6.61
C VAL A 72 6.95 3.99 -7.27
N GLU A 73 7.07 4.85 -8.27
CA GLU A 73 8.38 5.14 -8.88
C GLU A 73 8.93 6.43 -8.29
N ARG A 74 10.19 6.38 -7.88
CA ARG A 74 10.92 7.56 -7.44
C ARG A 74 12.18 7.69 -8.29
N ASN A 75 12.25 8.78 -9.05
CA ASN A 75 13.40 9.05 -9.93
C ASN A 75 13.71 7.87 -10.87
N GLY A 76 12.66 7.23 -11.39
CA GLY A 76 12.79 6.13 -12.35
C GLY A 76 12.96 4.74 -11.74
N GLU A 77 13.05 4.61 -10.42
CA GLU A 77 13.19 3.31 -9.76
C GLU A 77 11.91 2.94 -9.02
N VAL A 78 11.59 1.65 -9.01
CA VAL A 78 10.45 1.14 -8.25
C VAL A 78 10.81 1.16 -6.77
N ALA A 79 10.16 2.05 -6.03
CA ALA A 79 10.41 2.30 -4.62
C ALA A 79 9.33 1.71 -3.71
N GLY A 80 8.19 1.33 -4.27
CA GLY A 80 7.09 0.83 -3.46
C GLY A 80 5.92 0.31 -4.26
N LEU A 81 4.90 -0.14 -3.53
CA LEU A 81 3.70 -0.71 -4.10
C LEU A 81 2.49 -0.42 -3.20
N VAL A 82 1.36 -0.12 -3.83
CA VAL A 82 0.08 -0.02 -3.15
C VAL A 82 -0.87 -1.03 -3.78
N ASP A 83 -1.48 -1.87 -2.95
CA ASP A 83 -2.53 -2.81 -3.34
C ASP A 83 -3.80 -2.41 -2.60
N ALA A 84 -4.85 -2.12 -3.33
CA ALA A 84 -6.10 -1.66 -2.76
C ALA A 84 -7.30 -2.19 -3.55
N VAL A 85 -8.47 -2.11 -2.94
CA VAL A 85 -9.74 -2.45 -3.58
C VAL A 85 -10.68 -1.27 -3.40
N ARG A 86 -11.26 -0.80 -4.50
CA ARG A 86 -12.23 0.29 -4.48
C ARG A 86 -13.62 -0.24 -4.15
N ASP A 87 -14.45 0.63 -3.58
CA ASP A 87 -15.85 0.35 -3.32
C ASP A 87 -16.08 -0.95 -2.54
N TRP A 88 -15.24 -1.18 -1.54
CA TRP A 88 -15.34 -2.32 -0.66
C TRP A 88 -15.02 -1.90 0.78
N PRO A 89 -15.82 -2.31 1.77
CA PRO A 89 -17.00 -3.17 1.70
C PRO A 89 -18.26 -2.48 1.18
N GLU A 90 -18.20 -1.18 0.93
CA GLU A 90 -19.33 -0.38 0.43
C GLU A 90 -18.86 0.66 -0.57
N ALA A 91 -19.79 1.23 -1.34
CA ALA A 91 -19.47 2.30 -2.27
C ALA A 91 -18.80 3.48 -1.54
N GLY A 92 -17.74 4.00 -2.14
CA GLY A 92 -16.97 5.12 -1.57
C GLY A 92 -15.90 4.72 -0.57
N ALA A 93 -15.89 3.47 -0.12
CA ALA A 93 -14.83 2.95 0.76
C ALA A 93 -13.69 2.37 -0.08
N VAL A 94 -12.47 2.44 0.45
CA VAL A 94 -11.29 1.80 -0.15
C VAL A 94 -10.59 0.97 0.91
N ALA A 95 -10.26 -0.26 0.57
CA ALA A 95 -9.52 -1.14 1.46
C ALA A 95 -8.10 -1.31 0.92
N VAL A 96 -7.11 -0.88 1.70
CA VAL A 96 -5.69 -1.03 1.36
C VAL A 96 -5.19 -2.33 1.99
N GLY A 97 -4.84 -3.30 1.15
CA GLY A 97 -4.31 -4.58 1.61
C GLY A 97 -2.81 -4.55 1.83
N LEU A 98 -2.10 -3.74 1.06
CA LEU A 98 -0.65 -3.69 1.13
C LEU A 98 -0.17 -2.29 0.75
N PHE A 99 0.74 -1.74 1.55
CA PHE A 99 1.41 -0.47 1.27
C PHE A 99 2.87 -0.68 1.64
N LEU A 100 3.71 -0.90 0.64
CA LEU A 100 5.13 -1.18 0.84
C LEU A 100 5.99 -0.07 0.28
N LEU A 101 7.04 0.28 1.02
CA LEU A 101 8.15 1.07 0.53
C LEU A 101 9.43 0.31 0.80
N ALA A 102 10.33 0.29 -0.18
CA ALA A 102 11.66 -0.27 0.02
C ALA A 102 12.36 0.44 1.18
N PRO A 103 13.14 -0.28 1.99
CA PRO A 103 13.82 0.33 3.14
C PRO A 103 14.64 1.57 2.78
N TRP A 104 15.31 1.55 1.62
CA TRP A 104 16.12 2.68 1.15
C TRP A 104 15.30 3.90 0.77
N ALA A 105 13.98 3.77 0.62
CA ALA A 105 13.07 4.84 0.26
C ALA A 105 12.29 5.41 1.45
N ARG A 106 12.45 4.84 2.63
CA ARG A 106 11.72 5.25 3.84
C ARG A 106 12.37 6.43 4.55
N GLY A 107 11.57 7.15 5.34
CA GLY A 107 12.09 8.15 6.27
C GLY A 107 12.35 9.53 5.68
N ARG A 108 11.95 9.78 4.43
CA ARG A 108 12.16 11.07 3.76
C ARG A 108 10.87 11.69 3.23
N GLY A 109 9.73 11.29 3.78
CA GLY A 109 8.45 11.86 3.41
C GLY A 109 7.78 11.25 2.17
N LEU A 110 8.41 10.28 1.50
CA LEU A 110 7.82 9.65 0.31
C LEU A 110 6.52 8.93 0.64
N GLY A 111 6.53 8.09 1.67
CA GLY A 111 5.33 7.35 2.06
C GLY A 111 4.17 8.26 2.40
N ARG A 112 4.44 9.32 3.15
CA ARG A 112 3.41 10.30 3.51
C ARG A 112 2.87 11.01 2.28
N ALA A 113 3.74 11.45 1.38
CA ALA A 113 3.32 12.15 0.16
C ALA A 113 2.43 11.25 -0.71
N VAL A 114 2.81 9.99 -0.88
CA VAL A 114 2.02 9.01 -1.64
C VAL A 114 0.67 8.78 -0.96
N ALA A 115 0.65 8.53 0.33
CA ALA A 115 -0.57 8.25 1.07
C ALA A 115 -1.53 9.46 1.04
N GLU A 116 -1.03 10.67 1.28
CA GLU A 116 -1.86 11.87 1.23
C GLU A 116 -2.44 12.10 -0.17
N SER A 117 -1.66 11.85 -1.22
CA SER A 117 -2.13 11.94 -2.59
C SER A 117 -3.30 10.98 -2.86
N LEU A 118 -3.21 9.77 -2.33
CA LEU A 118 -4.27 8.77 -2.49
C LEU A 118 -5.51 9.12 -1.65
N LEU A 119 -5.32 9.58 -0.43
CA LEU A 119 -6.43 9.99 0.44
C LEU A 119 -7.19 11.18 -0.14
N ALA A 120 -6.51 12.05 -0.89
CA ALA A 120 -7.13 13.21 -1.52
C ALA A 120 -8.06 12.85 -2.68
N ARG A 121 -8.12 11.59 -3.11
CA ARG A 121 -8.89 11.19 -4.29
C ARG A 121 -10.39 11.01 -4.09
N GLY A 122 -10.88 11.19 -2.88
CA GLY A 122 -12.31 11.27 -2.67
C GLY A 122 -12.96 10.10 -1.95
N ALA A 123 -12.19 9.09 -1.53
CA ALA A 123 -12.76 8.04 -0.70
C ALA A 123 -13.34 8.62 0.58
N SER A 124 -14.51 8.16 0.99
CA SER A 124 -15.13 8.59 2.24
C SER A 124 -14.54 7.87 3.45
N ARG A 125 -14.02 6.67 3.22
CA ARG A 125 -13.46 5.80 4.25
C ARG A 125 -12.35 4.96 3.65
N VAL A 126 -11.24 4.86 4.36
CA VAL A 126 -10.13 4.00 3.95
C VAL A 126 -9.77 3.09 5.09
N THR A 127 -9.68 1.79 4.82
CA THR A 127 -9.17 0.84 5.79
C THR A 127 -7.80 0.36 5.32
N ALA A 128 -6.93 0.05 6.27
CA ALA A 128 -5.61 -0.49 5.99
C ALA A 128 -5.30 -1.58 7.01
N THR A 129 -4.39 -2.46 6.66
CA THR A 129 -3.95 -3.54 7.54
C THR A 129 -2.46 -3.38 7.78
N VAL A 130 -2.04 -3.55 9.02
CA VAL A 130 -0.65 -3.43 9.43
C VAL A 130 -0.30 -4.57 10.38
N PRO A 131 0.94 -5.09 10.37
CA PRO A 131 1.33 -6.09 11.37
C PRO A 131 1.19 -5.52 12.78
N ALA A 132 0.52 -6.28 13.64
CA ALA A 132 0.28 -5.85 15.02
C ALA A 132 1.60 -5.72 15.79
N GLY A 133 1.82 -4.55 16.42
CA GLY A 133 3.04 -4.28 17.14
C GLY A 133 4.22 -3.85 16.29
N TRP A 134 4.06 -3.81 14.97
CA TRP A 134 5.12 -3.30 14.09
C TRP A 134 5.05 -1.78 14.07
N GLN A 135 5.79 -1.17 14.98
CA GLN A 135 5.69 0.25 15.26
C GLN A 135 5.89 1.18 14.06
N PRO A 136 6.82 0.90 13.14
CA PRO A 136 6.98 1.80 11.98
C PRO A 136 5.68 1.96 11.19
N GLY A 137 4.96 0.86 10.97
CA GLY A 137 3.69 0.91 10.25
C GLY A 137 2.57 1.53 11.06
N GLU A 138 2.46 1.17 12.34
CA GLU A 138 1.41 1.71 13.20
C GLU A 138 1.54 3.23 13.35
N ARG A 139 2.75 3.73 13.59
CA ARG A 139 2.99 5.16 13.70
C ARG A 139 2.73 5.91 12.41
N PHE A 140 3.11 5.30 11.29
CA PHE A 140 2.86 5.88 9.97
C PHE A 140 1.37 6.11 9.75
N LEU A 141 0.54 5.11 10.04
CA LEU A 141 -0.91 5.22 9.89
C LEU A 141 -1.50 6.27 10.84
N GLU A 142 -1.05 6.28 12.09
CA GLU A 142 -1.53 7.28 13.06
C GLU A 142 -1.21 8.70 12.63
N ARG A 143 -0.02 8.94 12.08
CA ARG A 143 0.36 10.26 11.59
C ARG A 143 -0.49 10.73 10.40
N LEU A 144 -1.03 9.78 9.64
CA LEU A 144 -1.94 10.10 8.54
C LEU A 144 -3.37 10.35 9.01
N GLY A 145 -3.68 10.11 10.26
CA GLY A 145 -5.03 10.28 10.81
C GLY A 145 -5.84 9.00 10.92
N PHE A 146 -5.22 7.84 10.72
CA PHE A 146 -5.90 6.56 10.93
C PHE A 146 -6.04 6.28 12.42
N THR A 147 -7.14 5.63 12.77
CA THR A 147 -7.37 5.08 14.10
C THR A 147 -7.09 3.58 14.06
N LEU A 148 -6.21 3.12 14.93
CA LEU A 148 -5.86 1.69 15.02
C LEU A 148 -6.92 0.95 15.82
N GLY A 149 -7.37 -0.19 15.28
CA GLY A 149 -8.27 -1.09 15.99
C GLY A 149 -7.50 -2.07 16.88
N ALA A 150 -8.23 -2.98 17.52
CA ALA A 150 -7.62 -4.04 18.31
C ALA A 150 -6.91 -5.05 17.40
N PRO A 151 -5.81 -5.67 17.87
CA PRO A 151 -5.16 -6.72 17.09
C PRO A 151 -6.09 -7.91 16.82
N GLU A 152 -6.03 -8.43 15.60
CA GLU A 152 -6.72 -9.64 15.20
C GLU A 152 -5.66 -10.63 14.72
N GLY A 153 -5.19 -11.51 15.61
CA GLY A 153 -4.05 -12.36 15.32
C GLY A 153 -2.78 -11.52 15.15
N GLU A 154 -2.08 -11.72 14.05
CA GLU A 154 -0.83 -11.03 13.76
C GLU A 154 -1.03 -9.69 13.05
N LEU A 155 -2.28 -9.35 12.75
CA LEU A 155 -2.60 -8.12 12.02
C LEU A 155 -3.49 -7.20 12.84
N ARG A 156 -3.42 -5.93 12.51
CA ARG A 156 -4.28 -4.89 13.07
C ARG A 156 -4.87 -4.08 11.94
N ARG A 157 -6.19 -3.85 12.00
CA ARG A 157 -6.86 -2.99 11.04
C ARG A 157 -6.84 -1.55 11.53
N ALA A 158 -6.69 -0.62 10.60
CA ALA A 158 -6.78 0.81 10.85
C ALA A 158 -7.84 1.42 9.97
N GLU A 159 -8.43 2.53 10.40
CA GLU A 159 -9.50 3.20 9.67
C GLU A 159 -9.25 4.70 9.61
N TRP A 160 -9.48 5.27 8.43
CA TRP A 160 -9.46 6.69 8.19
C TRP A 160 -10.81 7.12 7.62
N LEU A 161 -11.38 8.18 8.17
CA LEU A 161 -12.65 8.73 7.71
C LEU A 161 -12.42 10.14 7.21
N ARG A 162 -13.01 10.46 6.05
CA ARG A 162 -12.94 11.81 5.51
C ARG A 162 -13.78 12.73 6.35
N GLU A 163 -13.23 13.86 6.72
CA GLU A 163 -13.97 14.89 7.41
C GLU A 163 -14.95 15.55 6.44
N SER A 164 -16.17 15.79 6.90
CA SER A 164 -17.23 16.44 6.13
C SER A 164 -17.09 17.96 6.18
#